data_7ebe2a117aee603e7191145fc9977b46
#
_entry.id   7ebe2a117aee603e7191145fc9977b46
#
_cell.length_a   1.000
_cell.length_b   1.000
_cell.length_c   1.000
_cell.angle_alpha   90.00
_cell.angle_beta   90.00
_cell.angle_gamma   90.00
#
_symmetry.space_group_name_H-M   'P 1'
#
loop_
_entity.id
_entity.type
_entity.pdbx_description
1 polymer ?
#
loop_
_entity_poly.entity_id
_entity_poly.type
_entity_poly.pdbx_seq_one_letter_code
_entity_poly.pdbx_strand_id
1 'polypeptide(L)'
;MKYGAFAHEKRALFNSYIFNDTNDHDSPYKRLVTDYKRSNALYAKHYRENYKNLTTPPIWIVPLMISFGDIVNWTNHLINPKDRTGILDEYGFDEQIMISFLTHLIEVRNICAHNGRLWNRTTKKAFTLPKRLSPVFKYSPQNRADKKIYNTIIMINEVLKTIDPKFPFLLFMRNLIKDNYLIKPYHMGFPKDWETKEPWINLPKYQKSQ
;
A
#
# COMPACT_ATOMS: atom_id res chain seq x y z
N MET A 1 -4.70 12.09 6.38
CA MET A 1 -5.37 12.78 7.52
C MET A 1 -6.02 14.11 7.14
N LYS A 2 -5.49 14.84 6.13
CA LYS A 2 -6.04 16.13 5.69
C LYS A 2 -7.51 16.09 5.24
N TYR A 3 -7.93 15.04 4.56
CA TYR A 3 -9.26 14.89 3.99
C TYR A 3 -10.21 14.05 4.85
N GLY A 4 -9.72 13.12 5.64
CA GLY A 4 -10.54 12.30 6.52
C GLY A 4 -10.75 12.95 7.89
N ALA A 5 -9.76 12.84 8.76
CA ALA A 5 -9.91 13.25 10.16
C ALA A 5 -10.03 14.76 10.37
N PHE A 6 -9.41 15.58 9.51
CA PHE A 6 -9.48 17.04 9.65
C PHE A 6 -10.72 17.65 8.97
N ALA A 7 -11.21 17.02 7.89
CA ALA A 7 -12.41 17.50 7.19
C ALA A 7 -13.70 17.17 7.92
N HIS A 8 -13.73 16.05 8.66
CA HIS A 8 -14.92 15.49 9.29
C HIS A 8 -14.81 15.37 10.82
N GLU A 9 -13.94 16.13 11.47
CA GLU A 9 -13.61 16.07 12.90
C GLU A 9 -12.69 14.92 13.30
N LYS A 10 -12.20 14.97 14.56
CA LYS A 10 -11.26 14.00 15.15
C LYS A 10 -11.79 12.56 15.22
N ARG A 11 -13.08 12.37 15.03
CA ARG A 11 -13.79 11.07 15.08
C ARG A 11 -14.32 10.61 13.73
N ALA A 12 -13.85 11.18 12.64
CA ALA A 12 -14.35 10.90 11.29
C ALA A 12 -14.41 9.39 10.97
N LEU A 13 -13.36 8.64 11.30
CA LEU A 13 -13.34 7.18 11.08
C LEU A 13 -14.37 6.39 11.90
N PHE A 14 -14.97 7.02 12.91
CA PHE A 14 -15.97 6.40 13.78
C PHE A 14 -17.40 6.81 13.42
N ASN A 15 -17.57 7.60 12.37
CA ASN A 15 -18.86 8.05 11.90
C ASN A 15 -19.27 7.23 10.67
N SER A 16 -20.20 6.29 10.87
CA SER A 16 -20.69 5.42 9.78
C SER A 16 -21.42 6.20 8.68
N TYR A 17 -21.93 7.39 8.96
CA TYR A 17 -22.66 8.20 7.97
C TYR A 17 -21.79 8.77 6.85
N ILE A 18 -20.47 8.72 6.97
CA ILE A 18 -19.56 9.13 5.89
C ILE A 18 -19.20 7.98 4.93
N PHE A 19 -19.77 6.78 5.14
CA PHE A 19 -19.51 5.59 4.33
C PHE A 19 -20.76 5.16 3.55
N ASN A 20 -20.57 4.64 2.34
CA ASN A 20 -21.66 4.19 1.45
C ASN A 20 -22.46 3.02 2.02
N ASP A 21 -21.82 2.13 2.78
CA ASP A 21 -22.46 1.00 3.44
C ASP A 21 -22.03 0.97 4.91
N THR A 22 -23.02 1.08 5.80
CA THR A 22 -22.78 0.99 7.24
C THR A 22 -22.22 -0.38 7.65
N ASN A 23 -22.59 -1.45 6.94
CA ASN A 23 -22.05 -2.80 7.22
C ASN A 23 -20.57 -2.89 6.94
N ASP A 24 -20.08 -2.27 5.86
CA ASP A 24 -18.65 -2.23 5.52
C ASP A 24 -17.83 -1.43 6.53
N HIS A 25 -18.44 -0.44 7.17
CA HIS A 25 -17.82 0.30 8.26
C HIS A 25 -17.96 -0.43 9.61
N ASP A 26 -19.16 -0.90 9.94
CA ASP A 26 -19.47 -1.40 11.27
C ASP A 26 -18.70 -2.66 11.66
N SER A 27 -18.46 -3.57 10.74
CA SER A 27 -17.72 -4.80 11.02
C SER A 27 -16.25 -4.53 11.39
N PRO A 28 -15.45 -3.78 10.61
CA PRO A 28 -14.10 -3.36 11.00
C PRO A 28 -14.10 -2.49 12.26
N TYR A 29 -15.08 -1.61 12.43
CA TYR A 29 -15.21 -0.76 13.62
C TYR A 29 -15.44 -1.56 14.90
N LYS A 30 -16.36 -2.53 14.88
CA LYS A 30 -16.62 -3.41 16.03
C LYS A 30 -15.40 -4.25 16.39
N ARG A 31 -14.66 -4.74 15.39
CA ARG A 31 -13.37 -5.43 15.63
C ARG A 31 -12.35 -4.50 16.27
N LEU A 32 -12.16 -3.29 15.71
CA LEU A 32 -11.25 -2.29 16.25
C LEU A 32 -11.54 -2.00 17.74
N VAL A 33 -12.80 -1.74 18.08
CA VAL A 33 -13.22 -1.46 19.49
C VAL A 33 -12.93 -2.67 20.39
N THR A 34 -13.22 -3.87 19.92
CA THR A 34 -12.99 -5.12 20.67
C THR A 34 -11.50 -5.34 20.89
N ASP A 35 -10.70 -5.19 19.84
CA ASP A 35 -9.25 -5.39 19.88
C ASP A 35 -8.58 -4.31 20.73
N TYR A 36 -9.02 -3.06 20.65
CA TYR A 36 -8.55 -1.98 21.51
C TYR A 36 -8.78 -2.30 23.00
N LYS A 37 -9.97 -2.77 23.35
CA LYS A 37 -10.31 -3.14 24.73
C LYS A 37 -9.45 -4.29 25.29
N ARG A 38 -9.08 -5.25 24.44
CA ARG A 38 -8.33 -6.46 24.80
C ARG A 38 -6.81 -6.33 24.62
N SER A 39 -6.36 -5.36 23.85
CA SER A 39 -4.94 -5.24 23.49
C SER A 39 -4.06 -4.98 24.70
N ASN A 40 -2.99 -5.77 24.83
CA ASN A 40 -1.91 -5.58 25.81
C ASN A 40 -0.77 -4.71 25.24
N ALA A 41 -0.89 -4.21 24.03
CA ALA A 41 0.10 -3.31 23.46
C ALA A 41 0.23 -2.04 24.30
N LEU A 42 1.47 -1.59 24.49
CA LEU A 42 1.80 -0.46 25.38
C LEU A 42 0.99 0.79 25.04
N TYR A 43 0.86 1.12 23.75
CA TYR A 43 0.08 2.26 23.27
C TYR A 43 -1.41 2.13 23.64
N ALA A 44 -2.02 0.95 23.45
CA ALA A 44 -3.44 0.75 23.76
C ALA A 44 -3.69 0.83 25.28
N LYS A 45 -2.81 0.22 26.08
CA LYS A 45 -2.86 0.27 27.55
C LYS A 45 -2.72 1.71 28.04
N HIS A 46 -1.73 2.46 27.54
CA HIS A 46 -1.51 3.87 27.88
C HIS A 46 -2.76 4.72 27.70
N TYR A 47 -3.43 4.60 26.53
CA TYR A 47 -4.63 5.39 26.26
C TYR A 47 -5.83 4.97 27.12
N ARG A 48 -6.03 3.69 27.39
CA ARG A 48 -7.10 3.21 28.27
C ARG A 48 -6.91 3.66 29.73
N GLU A 49 -5.68 3.69 30.21
CA GLU A 49 -5.37 4.06 31.59
C GLU A 49 -5.43 5.56 31.83
N ASN A 50 -4.94 6.36 30.89
CA ASN A 50 -4.85 7.80 31.07
C ASN A 50 -6.06 8.58 30.52
N TYR A 51 -6.88 7.98 29.64
CA TYR A 51 -8.02 8.64 28.99
C TYR A 51 -9.28 7.79 29.10
N LYS A 52 -9.76 7.63 30.32
CA LYS A 52 -10.89 6.73 30.68
C LYS A 52 -12.19 7.00 29.91
N ASN A 53 -12.37 8.22 29.39
CA ASN A 53 -13.56 8.59 28.60
C ASN A 53 -13.48 8.17 27.12
N LEU A 54 -12.33 7.61 26.66
CA LEU A 54 -12.18 7.15 25.30
C LEU A 54 -12.64 5.69 25.16
N THR A 55 -13.74 5.48 24.47
CA THR A 55 -14.24 4.13 24.11
C THR A 55 -13.51 3.54 22.92
N THR A 56 -12.80 4.37 22.15
CA THR A 56 -12.06 4.05 20.92
C THR A 56 -10.64 4.59 21.00
N PRO A 57 -9.67 3.98 20.31
CA PRO A 57 -8.32 4.54 20.25
C PRO A 57 -8.31 5.89 19.51
N PRO A 58 -7.33 6.78 19.80
CA PRO A 58 -7.10 7.94 18.96
C PRO A 58 -6.82 7.55 17.50
N ILE A 59 -7.18 8.42 16.55
CA ILE A 59 -7.11 8.12 15.12
C ILE A 59 -5.71 7.68 14.64
N TRP A 60 -4.64 8.20 15.25
CA TRP A 60 -3.27 7.82 14.91
C TRP A 60 -2.85 6.44 15.42
N ILE A 61 -3.63 5.85 16.34
CA ILE A 61 -3.45 4.47 16.83
C ILE A 61 -4.21 3.47 15.95
N VAL A 62 -5.30 3.90 15.31
CA VAL A 62 -6.15 3.04 14.48
C VAL A 62 -5.36 2.25 13.43
N PRO A 63 -4.42 2.84 12.64
CA PRO A 63 -3.66 2.09 11.65
C PRO A 63 -2.76 0.98 12.21
N LEU A 64 -2.45 1.03 13.51
CA LEU A 64 -1.69 -0.02 14.20
C LEU A 64 -2.55 -1.20 14.63
N MET A 65 -3.88 -1.05 14.61
CA MET A 65 -4.83 -2.00 15.16
C MET A 65 -5.74 -2.65 14.11
N ILE A 66 -5.96 -1.98 12.99
CA ILE A 66 -6.80 -2.53 11.90
C ILE A 66 -5.96 -3.11 10.78
N SER A 67 -6.55 -3.99 9.97
CA SER A 67 -5.85 -4.55 8.83
C SER A 67 -5.67 -3.51 7.72
N PHE A 68 -4.63 -3.67 6.91
CA PHE A 68 -4.45 -2.84 5.71
C PHE A 68 -5.65 -2.95 4.76
N GLY A 69 -6.27 -4.14 4.67
CA GLY A 69 -7.49 -4.34 3.90
C GLY A 69 -8.67 -3.51 4.40
N ASP A 70 -8.84 -3.37 5.72
CA ASP A 70 -9.91 -2.54 6.29
C ASP A 70 -9.68 -1.05 5.98
N ILE A 71 -8.42 -0.57 6.02
CA ILE A 71 -8.08 0.82 5.65
C ILE A 71 -8.44 1.09 4.19
N VAL A 72 -8.03 0.19 3.29
CA VAL A 72 -8.34 0.32 1.85
C VAL A 72 -9.85 0.27 1.61
N ASN A 73 -10.55 -0.63 2.30
CA ASN A 73 -12.00 -0.76 2.20
C ASN A 73 -12.70 0.53 2.68
N TRP A 74 -12.33 1.06 3.83
CA TRP A 74 -12.89 2.33 4.31
C TRP A 74 -12.63 3.49 3.34
N THR A 75 -11.41 3.59 2.80
CA THR A 75 -11.10 4.63 1.82
C THR A 75 -11.99 4.52 0.59
N ASN A 76 -12.19 3.29 0.07
CA ASN A 76 -13.01 3.05 -1.11
C ASN A 76 -14.50 3.34 -0.91
N HIS A 77 -15.00 3.19 0.31
CA HIS A 77 -16.42 3.34 0.63
C HIS A 77 -16.81 4.72 1.21
N LEU A 78 -15.87 5.68 1.29
CA LEU A 78 -16.22 7.06 1.62
C LEU A 78 -17.26 7.61 0.65
N ILE A 79 -18.37 8.16 1.17
CA ILE A 79 -19.49 8.67 0.36
C ILE A 79 -19.03 9.82 -0.53
N ASN A 80 -18.31 10.78 0.06
CA ASN A 80 -17.91 11.98 -0.66
C ASN A 80 -16.72 11.68 -1.62
N PRO A 81 -16.92 11.75 -2.93
CA PRO A 81 -15.84 11.52 -3.89
C PRO A 81 -14.64 12.46 -3.69
N LYS A 82 -14.88 13.71 -3.25
CA LYS A 82 -13.81 14.69 -3.01
C LYS A 82 -12.85 14.24 -1.91
N ASP A 83 -13.35 13.52 -0.89
CA ASP A 83 -12.50 13.00 0.19
C ASP A 83 -11.62 11.86 -0.33
N ARG A 84 -12.20 10.94 -1.13
CA ARG A 84 -11.43 9.87 -1.79
C ARG A 84 -10.37 10.41 -2.73
N THR A 85 -10.79 11.27 -3.65
CA THR A 85 -9.91 11.92 -4.62
C THR A 85 -8.81 12.70 -3.90
N GLY A 86 -9.17 13.51 -2.90
CA GLY A 86 -8.21 14.31 -2.15
C GLY A 86 -7.18 13.49 -1.36
N ILE A 87 -7.52 12.28 -0.88
CA ILE A 87 -6.57 11.35 -0.23
C ILE A 87 -5.61 10.76 -1.28
N LEU A 88 -6.12 10.41 -2.46
CA LEU A 88 -5.41 9.60 -3.43
C LEU A 88 -4.62 10.43 -4.46
N ASP A 89 -5.10 11.63 -4.81
CA ASP A 89 -4.45 12.54 -5.77
C ASP A 89 -3.09 13.06 -5.28
N GLU A 90 -2.86 13.09 -3.97
CA GLU A 90 -1.56 13.45 -3.40
C GLU A 90 -0.41 12.60 -3.97
N TYR A 91 -0.73 11.38 -4.45
CA TYR A 91 0.22 10.47 -5.07
C TYR A 91 0.35 10.65 -6.58
N GLY A 92 -0.38 11.59 -7.17
CA GLY A 92 -0.34 11.90 -8.59
C GLY A 92 -0.93 10.81 -9.50
N PHE A 93 -1.91 10.06 -8.98
CA PHE A 93 -2.64 9.02 -9.72
C PHE A 93 -4.14 9.16 -9.53
N ASP A 94 -4.90 8.76 -10.54
CA ASP A 94 -6.35 8.71 -10.48
C ASP A 94 -6.81 7.75 -9.36
N GLU A 95 -7.97 8.05 -8.77
CA GLU A 95 -8.62 7.22 -7.75
C GLU A 95 -8.70 5.74 -8.16
N GLN A 96 -9.16 5.46 -9.39
CA GLN A 96 -9.31 4.09 -9.88
C GLN A 96 -7.97 3.33 -9.90
N ILE A 97 -6.88 3.99 -10.32
CA ILE A 97 -5.53 3.41 -10.35
C ILE A 97 -5.07 3.12 -8.92
N MET A 98 -5.20 4.09 -8.01
CA MET A 98 -4.75 3.94 -6.63
C MET A 98 -5.53 2.88 -5.87
N ILE A 99 -6.85 2.85 -5.96
CA ILE A 99 -7.67 1.82 -5.31
C ILE A 99 -7.32 0.43 -5.85
N SER A 100 -7.16 0.29 -7.17
CA SER A 100 -6.73 -0.96 -7.80
C SER A 100 -5.36 -1.41 -7.31
N PHE A 101 -4.40 -0.48 -7.17
CA PHE A 101 -3.07 -0.75 -6.67
C PHE A 101 -3.07 -1.11 -5.18
N LEU A 102 -3.78 -0.35 -4.33
CA LEU A 102 -3.90 -0.65 -2.90
C LEU A 102 -4.56 -2.02 -2.66
N THR A 103 -5.59 -2.35 -3.44
CA THR A 103 -6.22 -3.68 -3.40
C THR A 103 -5.24 -4.80 -3.77
N HIS A 104 -4.40 -4.57 -4.78
CA HIS A 104 -3.32 -5.51 -5.13
C HIS A 104 -2.28 -5.62 -4.00
N LEU A 105 -1.92 -4.51 -3.36
CA LEU A 105 -0.96 -4.51 -2.26
C LEU A 105 -1.46 -5.27 -1.03
N ILE A 106 -2.78 -5.40 -0.81
CA ILE A 106 -3.32 -6.27 0.25
C ILE A 106 -2.83 -7.71 0.05
N GLU A 107 -2.90 -8.24 -1.18
CA GLU A 107 -2.41 -9.58 -1.49
C GLU A 107 -0.91 -9.69 -1.26
N VAL A 108 -0.13 -8.76 -1.79
CA VAL A 108 1.35 -8.75 -1.66
C VAL A 108 1.77 -8.67 -0.20
N ARG A 109 1.20 -7.72 0.56
CA ARG A 109 1.46 -7.56 1.99
C ARG A 109 1.12 -8.82 2.79
N ASN A 110 -0.03 -9.45 2.49
CA ASN A 110 -0.45 -10.65 3.20
C ASN A 110 0.47 -11.84 2.90
N ILE A 111 0.95 -11.97 1.65
CA ILE A 111 1.98 -12.97 1.31
C ILE A 111 3.23 -12.76 2.18
N CYS A 112 3.72 -11.53 2.27
CA CYS A 112 4.90 -11.20 3.10
C CYS A 112 4.64 -11.44 4.59
N ALA A 113 3.49 -11.00 5.11
CA ALA A 113 3.13 -11.12 6.52
C ALA A 113 3.01 -12.59 6.99
N HIS A 114 2.67 -13.50 6.08
CA HIS A 114 2.63 -14.93 6.33
C HIS A 114 3.91 -15.67 5.90
N ASN A 115 5.04 -14.98 5.80
CA ASN A 115 6.32 -15.51 5.36
C ASN A 115 6.24 -16.21 4.00
N GLY A 116 5.30 -15.79 3.15
CA GLY A 116 5.11 -16.36 1.82
C GLY A 116 6.16 -15.85 0.84
N ARG A 117 6.57 -16.70 -0.08
CA ARG A 117 7.53 -16.38 -1.12
C ARG A 117 6.89 -15.49 -2.20
N LEU A 118 7.48 -14.31 -2.45
CA LEU A 118 7.13 -13.45 -3.60
C LEU A 118 7.91 -13.81 -4.88
N TRP A 119 9.14 -14.28 -4.72
CA TRP A 119 9.97 -14.69 -5.85
C TRP A 119 9.29 -15.78 -6.68
N ASN A 120 9.28 -15.60 -8.00
CA ASN A 120 8.61 -16.49 -8.96
C ASN A 120 7.12 -16.74 -8.68
N ARG A 121 6.43 -15.80 -8.02
CA ARG A 121 5.01 -15.88 -7.76
C ARG A 121 4.23 -15.04 -8.75
N THR A 122 3.06 -15.54 -9.13
CA THR A 122 2.05 -14.82 -9.91
C THR A 122 0.93 -14.43 -8.95
N THR A 123 0.57 -13.15 -8.89
CA THR A 123 -0.56 -12.67 -8.09
C THR A 123 -1.89 -13.05 -8.72
N LYS A 124 -2.95 -13.07 -7.93
CA LYS A 124 -4.30 -13.43 -8.41
C LYS A 124 -4.78 -12.42 -9.47
N LYS A 125 -4.62 -11.13 -9.18
CA LYS A 125 -5.02 -10.04 -10.07
C LYS A 125 -3.86 -9.07 -10.27
N ALA A 126 -3.71 -8.52 -11.48
CA ALA A 126 -2.92 -7.33 -11.71
C ALA A 126 -3.72 -6.10 -11.27
N PHE A 127 -3.03 -4.99 -11.02
CA PHE A 127 -3.66 -3.68 -10.83
C PHE A 127 -3.70 -2.90 -12.15
N THR A 128 -4.52 -1.83 -12.20
CA THR A 128 -4.61 -0.93 -13.34
C THR A 128 -3.33 -0.11 -13.47
N LEU A 129 -2.64 -0.23 -14.62
CA LEU A 129 -1.38 0.47 -14.87
C LEU A 129 -1.65 1.90 -15.34
N PRO A 130 -0.99 2.92 -14.75
CA PRO A 130 -1.12 4.30 -15.22
C PRO A 130 -0.49 4.49 -16.60
N LYS A 131 -1.25 5.06 -17.54
CA LYS A 131 -0.82 5.25 -18.94
C LYS A 131 0.49 6.05 -19.07
N ARG A 132 0.68 7.07 -18.23
CA ARG A 132 1.90 7.92 -18.25
C ARG A 132 3.20 7.14 -17.98
N LEU A 133 3.09 5.98 -17.29
CA LEU A 133 4.23 5.12 -16.97
C LEU A 133 4.28 3.86 -17.84
N SER A 134 3.47 3.79 -18.90
CA SER A 134 3.42 2.63 -19.80
C SER A 134 4.78 2.14 -20.28
N PRO A 135 5.76 3.01 -20.64
CA PRO A 135 7.06 2.54 -21.13
C PRO A 135 7.89 1.77 -20.10
N VAL A 136 7.65 1.99 -18.79
CA VAL A 136 8.42 1.34 -17.71
C VAL A 136 7.77 0.07 -17.17
N PHE A 137 6.49 -0.16 -17.48
CA PHE A 137 5.78 -1.35 -17.07
C PHE A 137 5.96 -2.51 -18.03
N LYS A 138 5.78 -3.72 -17.50
CA LYS A 138 5.77 -4.95 -18.28
C LYS A 138 4.34 -5.41 -18.56
N TYR A 139 4.12 -5.76 -19.82
CA TYR A 139 2.87 -6.34 -20.28
C TYR A 139 3.08 -7.80 -20.71
N SER A 140 2.03 -8.60 -20.60
CA SER A 140 1.97 -9.94 -21.15
C SER A 140 1.87 -9.89 -22.68
N PRO A 141 2.10 -11.03 -23.39
CA PRO A 141 1.90 -11.09 -24.83
C PRO A 141 0.50 -10.64 -25.30
N GLN A 142 -0.53 -10.77 -24.45
CA GLN A 142 -1.89 -10.34 -24.73
C GLN A 142 -2.14 -8.86 -24.36
N ASN A 143 -1.09 -8.06 -24.20
CA ASN A 143 -1.14 -6.64 -23.83
C ASN A 143 -1.89 -6.37 -22.49
N ARG A 144 -1.85 -7.31 -21.56
CA ARG A 144 -2.38 -7.15 -20.20
C ARG A 144 -1.23 -6.89 -19.22
N ALA A 145 -1.51 -6.22 -18.11
CA ALA A 145 -0.52 -6.03 -17.06
C ALA A 145 0.05 -7.38 -16.59
N ASP A 146 1.39 -7.50 -16.54
CA ASP A 146 2.04 -8.68 -15.99
C ASP A 146 1.70 -8.81 -14.50
N LYS A 147 1.40 -10.03 -14.05
CA LYS A 147 1.00 -10.34 -12.68
C LYS A 147 2.16 -10.68 -11.75
N LYS A 148 3.40 -10.57 -12.22
CA LYS A 148 4.58 -10.76 -11.39
C LYS A 148 4.95 -9.46 -10.68
N ILE A 149 5.84 -9.54 -9.71
CA ILE A 149 6.14 -8.45 -8.78
C ILE A 149 6.81 -7.22 -9.41
N TYR A 150 7.36 -7.32 -10.62
CA TYR A 150 8.07 -6.21 -11.27
C TYR A 150 7.22 -4.92 -11.34
N ASN A 151 6.00 -5.01 -11.85
CA ASN A 151 5.12 -3.85 -11.95
C ASN A 151 4.78 -3.26 -10.58
N THR A 152 4.65 -4.11 -9.57
CA THR A 152 4.42 -3.69 -8.18
C THR A 152 5.62 -2.90 -7.64
N ILE A 153 6.85 -3.35 -7.90
CA ILE A 153 8.08 -2.64 -7.51
C ILE A 153 8.11 -1.24 -8.15
N ILE A 154 7.82 -1.14 -9.44
CA ILE A 154 7.77 0.16 -10.13
C ILE A 154 6.73 1.08 -9.49
N MET A 155 5.53 0.57 -9.25
CA MET A 155 4.45 1.40 -8.67
C MET A 155 4.72 1.80 -7.21
N ILE A 156 5.32 0.92 -6.40
CA ILE A 156 5.77 1.28 -5.04
C ILE A 156 6.78 2.43 -5.12
N ASN A 157 7.74 2.36 -6.03
CA ASN A 157 8.70 3.44 -6.20
C ASN A 157 8.04 4.78 -6.56
N GLU A 158 7.04 4.77 -7.42
CA GLU A 158 6.31 5.99 -7.78
C GLU A 158 5.55 6.59 -6.58
N VAL A 159 4.92 5.76 -5.78
CA VAL A 159 4.24 6.18 -4.54
C VAL A 159 5.24 6.72 -3.51
N LEU A 160 6.40 6.06 -3.37
CA LEU A 160 7.44 6.49 -2.45
C LEU A 160 8.04 7.84 -2.81
N LYS A 161 8.04 8.25 -4.08
CA LYS A 161 8.48 9.62 -4.48
C LYS A 161 7.67 10.72 -3.79
N THR A 162 6.42 10.46 -3.43
CA THR A 162 5.57 11.40 -2.69
C THR A 162 5.79 11.30 -1.18
N ILE A 163 5.97 10.09 -0.65
CA ILE A 163 6.07 9.83 0.79
C ILE A 163 7.46 10.23 1.31
N ASP A 164 8.49 9.75 0.64
CA ASP A 164 9.90 10.02 0.95
C ASP A 164 10.73 10.04 -0.34
N PRO A 165 10.85 11.22 -0.99
CA PRO A 165 11.57 11.35 -2.26
C PRO A 165 13.04 10.97 -2.19
N LYS A 166 13.63 10.92 -1.00
CA LYS A 166 15.04 10.57 -0.78
C LYS A 166 15.27 9.10 -0.54
N PHE A 167 14.21 8.31 -0.33
CA PHE A 167 14.33 6.89 -0.06
C PHE A 167 14.80 6.13 -1.31
N PRO A 168 15.97 5.49 -1.30
CA PRO A 168 16.56 4.90 -2.49
C PRO A 168 16.02 3.49 -2.78
N PHE A 169 14.70 3.34 -2.89
CA PHE A 169 14.04 2.04 -2.99
C PHE A 169 14.53 1.17 -4.14
N LEU A 170 14.63 1.73 -5.34
CA LEU A 170 15.10 0.96 -6.50
C LEU A 170 16.56 0.57 -6.38
N LEU A 171 17.38 1.40 -5.73
CA LEU A 171 18.78 1.07 -5.46
C LEU A 171 18.88 -0.16 -4.54
N PHE A 172 18.09 -0.18 -3.46
CA PHE A 172 17.99 -1.36 -2.59
C PHE A 172 17.54 -2.60 -3.34
N MET A 173 16.49 -2.48 -4.15
CA MET A 173 15.95 -3.60 -4.92
C MET A 173 16.99 -4.15 -5.93
N ARG A 174 17.69 -3.26 -6.64
CA ARG A 174 18.76 -3.66 -7.57
C ARG A 174 19.88 -4.38 -6.84
N ASN A 175 20.36 -3.83 -5.73
CA ASN A 175 21.46 -4.42 -4.96
C ASN A 175 21.05 -5.78 -4.40
N LEU A 176 19.85 -5.91 -3.83
CA LEU A 176 19.32 -7.20 -3.37
C LEU A 176 19.34 -8.26 -4.47
N ILE A 177 18.95 -7.89 -5.69
CA ILE A 177 18.95 -8.80 -6.85
C ILE A 177 20.39 -9.16 -7.25
N LYS A 178 21.30 -8.18 -7.30
CA LYS A 178 22.68 -8.37 -7.73
C LYS A 178 23.53 -9.15 -6.73
N ASP A 179 23.32 -8.92 -5.43
CA ASP A 179 24.06 -9.60 -4.36
C ASP A 179 23.63 -11.06 -4.20
N ASN A 180 22.47 -11.44 -4.73
CA ASN A 180 21.94 -12.79 -4.62
C ASN A 180 21.89 -13.52 -5.96
N TYR A 181 22.91 -14.28 -6.29
CA TYR A 181 23.02 -15.02 -7.56
C TYR A 181 21.87 -16.00 -7.82
N LEU A 182 21.17 -16.45 -6.77
CA LEU A 182 19.99 -17.31 -6.87
C LEU A 182 18.75 -16.58 -7.37
N ILE A 183 18.71 -15.26 -7.21
CA ILE A 183 17.58 -14.44 -7.67
C ILE A 183 17.71 -14.21 -9.17
N LYS A 184 16.82 -14.81 -9.95
CA LYS A 184 16.74 -14.58 -11.39
C LYS A 184 15.62 -13.58 -11.68
N PRO A 185 15.94 -12.33 -12.11
CA PRO A 185 14.96 -11.24 -12.26
C PRO A 185 13.79 -11.60 -13.18
N TYR A 186 14.02 -12.39 -14.25
CA TYR A 186 12.96 -12.79 -15.17
C TYR A 186 11.85 -13.61 -14.49
N HIS A 187 12.16 -14.37 -13.44
CA HIS A 187 11.14 -15.07 -12.65
C HIS A 187 10.22 -14.12 -11.89
N MET A 188 10.68 -12.89 -11.61
CA MET A 188 9.91 -11.85 -10.95
C MET A 188 9.22 -10.89 -11.93
N GLY A 189 9.33 -11.17 -13.23
CA GLY A 189 8.69 -10.35 -14.26
C GLY A 189 9.55 -9.21 -14.80
N PHE A 190 10.81 -9.10 -14.45
CA PHE A 190 11.72 -8.10 -15.00
C PHE A 190 11.91 -8.31 -16.50
N PRO A 191 11.93 -7.24 -17.32
CA PRO A 191 12.34 -7.32 -18.71
C PRO A 191 13.78 -7.85 -18.83
N LYS A 192 14.14 -8.44 -19.98
CA LYS A 192 15.49 -9.01 -20.19
C LYS A 192 16.60 -7.96 -20.01
N ASP A 193 16.31 -6.74 -20.43
CA ASP A 193 17.22 -5.58 -20.46
C ASP A 193 16.84 -4.51 -19.40
N TRP A 194 16.24 -4.90 -18.29
CA TRP A 194 15.70 -4.01 -17.28
C TRP A 194 16.69 -2.95 -16.75
N GLU A 195 17.99 -3.30 -16.63
CA GLU A 195 19.00 -2.38 -16.10
C GLU A 195 19.32 -1.21 -17.03
N THR A 196 19.09 -1.38 -18.33
CA THR A 196 19.30 -0.35 -19.34
C THR A 196 18.07 0.50 -19.62
N LYS A 197 16.98 0.24 -18.91
CA LYS A 197 15.70 0.95 -19.06
C LYS A 197 15.38 1.80 -17.85
N GLU A 198 14.56 2.84 -18.10
CA GLU A 198 13.93 3.58 -17.01
C GLU A 198 13.09 2.66 -16.12
N PRO A 199 13.06 2.90 -14.80
CA PRO A 199 13.81 3.92 -14.06
C PRO A 199 15.20 3.45 -13.59
N TRP A 200 15.64 2.26 -13.97
CA TRP A 200 16.86 1.59 -13.48
C TRP A 200 18.14 2.17 -14.03
N ILE A 201 18.13 2.65 -15.29
CA ILE A 201 19.32 3.18 -15.97
C ILE A 201 19.93 4.39 -15.24
N ASN A 202 19.11 5.16 -14.53
CA ASN A 202 19.55 6.36 -13.81
C ASN A 202 20.12 6.08 -12.42
N LEU A 203 20.15 4.81 -11.99
CA LEU A 203 20.74 4.46 -10.71
C LEU A 203 22.28 4.52 -10.76
N PRO A 204 22.94 4.88 -9.64
CA PRO A 204 24.38 4.79 -9.53
C PRO A 204 24.90 3.41 -9.95
N LYS A 205 26.12 3.33 -10.49
CA LYS A 205 26.72 2.04 -10.85
C LYS A 205 26.70 1.09 -9.66
N TYR A 206 26.37 -0.19 -9.92
CA TYR A 206 26.41 -1.21 -8.89
C TYR A 206 27.84 -1.40 -8.39
N GLN A 207 28.00 -1.36 -7.08
CA GLN A 207 29.21 -1.75 -6.38
C GLN A 207 28.86 -2.91 -5.45
N LYS A 208 29.58 -4.02 -5.57
CA LYS A 208 29.33 -5.19 -4.72
C LYS A 208 29.60 -4.81 -3.27
N SER A 209 28.65 -5.09 -2.39
CA SER A 209 28.85 -4.96 -0.95
C SER A 209 29.99 -5.93 -0.54
N GLN A 210 31.01 -5.40 0.14
CA GLN A 210 32.12 -6.19 0.67
C GLN A 210 31.67 -7.10 1.79
#